data_9ca9d44a2c6d2f505088f2f7cb0c6855
#
_entry.id   9ca9d44a2c6d2f505088f2f7cb0c6855
#
_cell.length_a   1.000
_cell.length_b   1.000
_cell.length_c   1.000
_cell.angle_alpha   90.00
_cell.angle_beta   90.00
_cell.angle_gamma   90.00
#
_symmetry.space_group_name_H-M   'P 1'
#
loop_
_entity.id
_entity.type
_entity.pdbx_description
1 polymer ?
#
loop_
_entity_poly.entity_id
_entity_poly.type
_entity_poly.pdbx_seq_one_letter_code
_entity_poly.pdbx_strand_id
1 'polypeptide(L)'
;RPKDIAEDITPDFPVMEHAIRWYKEQGQNFDYMVFLRPTNLFRCSDDIDRGIRKINELNYDSVRSISEVGYSPYWMKKIIKGEELVDFMDSEYSESRRQELPKVYQANGAVDVIKIDTILKKKSRYGDQVGYFKMKEIARVDIDTKLDFEIAEFLYKKHYL
;
A
#
# COMPACT_ATOMS: atom_id res chain seq x y z
N ARG A 1 10.89 19.05 4.43
CA ARG A 1 10.93 18.91 2.96
C ARG A 1 10.76 20.28 2.29
N PRO A 2 11.28 20.49 1.07
CA PRO A 2 11.05 21.73 0.30
C PRO A 2 9.57 22.00 0.07
N LYS A 3 9.19 23.29 -0.08
CA LYS A 3 7.78 23.70 -0.22
C LYS A 3 7.12 23.15 -1.49
N ASP A 4 7.87 23.09 -2.58
CA ASP A 4 7.44 22.60 -3.90
C ASP A 4 7.04 21.12 -3.93
N ILE A 5 7.52 20.33 -2.95
CA ILE A 5 7.13 18.93 -2.77
C ILE A 5 6.36 18.70 -1.46
N ALA A 6 5.76 19.75 -0.89
CA ALA A 6 5.00 19.70 0.37
C ALA A 6 3.51 20.00 0.21
N GLU A 7 3.03 20.15 -1.02
CA GLU A 7 1.63 20.39 -1.34
C GLU A 7 0.78 19.11 -1.22
N ASP A 8 -0.52 19.28 -1.00
CA ASP A 8 -1.46 18.16 -0.82
C ASP A 8 -1.56 17.24 -2.03
N ILE A 9 -1.32 17.80 -3.23
CA ILE A 9 -1.34 17.06 -4.51
C ILE A 9 0.01 16.44 -4.87
N THR A 10 1.06 16.65 -4.06
CA THR A 10 2.41 16.12 -4.36
C THR A 10 2.40 14.59 -4.29
N PRO A 11 2.77 13.89 -5.37
CA PRO A 11 2.91 12.44 -5.35
C PRO A 11 4.00 11.98 -4.36
N ASP A 12 3.90 10.74 -3.88
CA ASP A 12 4.89 10.17 -2.95
C ASP A 12 6.30 10.09 -3.54
N PHE A 13 6.45 9.85 -4.86
CA PHE A 13 7.73 9.61 -5.50
C PHE A 13 8.75 10.75 -5.35
N PRO A 14 8.44 12.02 -5.66
CA PRO A 14 9.36 13.14 -5.44
C PRO A 14 9.81 13.29 -3.98
N VAL A 15 8.90 13.02 -3.04
CA VAL A 15 9.21 13.07 -1.60
C VAL A 15 10.19 11.97 -1.20
N MET A 16 9.99 10.76 -1.70
CA MET A 16 10.89 9.63 -1.49
C MET A 16 12.28 9.90 -2.06
N GLU A 17 12.34 10.34 -3.33
CA GLU A 17 13.61 10.64 -3.99
C GLU A 17 14.37 11.76 -3.26
N HIS A 18 13.67 12.82 -2.86
CA HIS A 18 14.26 13.91 -2.09
C HIS A 18 14.86 13.42 -0.77
N ALA A 19 14.11 12.62 0.00
CA ALA A 19 14.60 12.11 1.28
C ALA A 19 15.89 11.27 1.12
N ILE A 20 15.92 10.38 0.11
CA ILE A 20 17.10 9.57 -0.17
C ILE A 20 18.32 10.43 -0.54
N ARG A 21 18.11 11.42 -1.42
CA ARG A 21 19.20 12.31 -1.84
C ARG A 21 19.74 13.14 -0.69
N TRP A 22 18.84 13.67 0.14
CA TRP A 22 19.22 14.46 1.31
C TRP A 22 20.09 13.66 2.29
N TYR A 23 19.70 12.43 2.62
CA TYR A 23 20.52 11.58 3.49
C TYR A 23 21.88 11.21 2.86
N LYS A 24 21.89 10.96 1.55
CA LYS A 24 23.14 10.70 0.82
C LYS A 24 24.10 11.88 0.85
N GLU A 25 23.61 13.12 0.73
CA GLU A 25 24.41 14.36 0.87
C GLU A 25 24.97 14.53 2.29
N GLN A 26 24.31 13.96 3.31
CA GLN A 26 24.83 13.90 4.69
C GLN A 26 25.80 12.72 4.91
N GLY A 27 26.22 12.02 3.86
CA GLY A 27 27.14 10.89 3.94
C GLY A 27 26.50 9.58 4.42
N GLN A 28 25.17 9.53 4.53
CA GLN A 28 24.43 8.34 4.94
C GLN A 28 23.92 7.57 3.72
N ASN A 29 24.24 6.29 3.65
CA ASN A 29 23.79 5.40 2.57
C ASN A 29 22.94 4.29 3.17
N PHE A 30 21.86 3.95 2.47
CA PHE A 30 20.93 2.89 2.84
C PHE A 30 20.69 1.99 1.63
N ASP A 31 20.37 0.71 1.88
CA ASP A 31 20.02 -0.25 0.83
C ASP A 31 18.53 -0.18 0.50
N TYR A 32 17.71 0.10 1.53
CA TYR A 32 16.25 0.10 1.45
C TYR A 32 15.65 1.38 2.01
N MET A 33 14.51 1.74 1.45
CA MET A 33 13.54 2.67 2.06
C MET A 33 12.35 1.85 2.54
N VAL A 34 11.92 2.08 3.77
CA VAL A 34 10.64 1.58 4.28
C VAL A 34 9.66 2.74 4.29
N PHE A 35 8.64 2.66 3.44
CA PHE A 35 7.60 3.68 3.36
C PHE A 35 6.39 3.25 4.18
N LEU A 36 6.07 4.04 5.19
CA LEU A 36 5.00 3.79 6.16
C LEU A 36 3.98 4.92 6.08
N ARG A 37 2.73 4.59 5.74
CA ARG A 37 1.66 5.58 5.72
C ARG A 37 1.12 5.81 7.13
N PRO A 38 0.96 7.05 7.57
CA PRO A 38 0.39 7.36 8.89
C PRO A 38 -1.08 6.94 9.02
N THR A 39 -1.79 6.84 7.90
CA THR A 39 -3.20 6.45 7.83
C THR A 39 -3.46 4.97 8.13
N ASN A 40 -2.44 4.10 8.08
CA ASN A 40 -2.57 2.70 8.51
C ASN A 40 -1.98 2.51 9.91
N LEU A 41 -2.86 2.24 10.89
CA LEU A 41 -2.49 2.11 12.31
C LEU A 41 -2.09 0.69 12.72
N PHE A 42 -2.55 -0.32 11.98
CA PHE A 42 -2.50 -1.72 12.41
C PHE A 42 -1.29 -2.46 11.87
N ARG A 43 -0.10 -1.88 12.10
CA ARG A 43 1.19 -2.52 11.85
C ARG A 43 2.05 -2.53 13.12
N CYS A 44 2.96 -3.46 13.18
CA CYS A 44 3.96 -3.54 14.24
C CYS A 44 5.38 -3.64 13.66
N SER A 45 6.39 -3.61 14.52
CA SER A 45 7.79 -3.73 14.11
C SER A 45 8.08 -5.03 13.35
N ASP A 46 7.47 -6.14 13.78
CA ASP A 46 7.65 -7.43 13.09
C ASP A 46 7.15 -7.41 11.62
N ASP A 47 6.11 -6.63 11.32
CA ASP A 47 5.66 -6.47 9.93
C ASP A 47 6.71 -5.76 9.07
N ILE A 48 7.42 -4.78 9.64
CA ILE A 48 8.53 -4.09 8.96
C ILE A 48 9.68 -5.07 8.71
N ASP A 49 10.06 -5.82 9.74
CA ASP A 49 11.13 -6.82 9.64
C ASP A 49 10.80 -7.93 8.64
N ARG A 50 9.53 -8.36 8.59
CA ARG A 50 9.06 -9.32 7.57
C ARG A 50 9.21 -8.77 6.16
N GLY A 51 8.86 -7.50 5.94
CA GLY A 51 9.04 -6.85 4.65
C GLY A 51 10.50 -6.80 4.23
N ILE A 52 11.41 -6.44 5.16
CA ILE A 52 12.86 -6.39 4.92
C ILE A 52 13.43 -7.79 4.65
N ARG A 53 13.05 -8.80 5.43
CA ARG A 53 13.45 -10.19 5.16
C ARG A 53 12.98 -10.63 3.77
N LYS A 54 11.73 -10.31 3.42
CA LYS A 54 11.13 -10.74 2.17
C LYS A 54 11.79 -10.13 0.93
N ILE A 55 12.16 -8.86 0.95
CA ILE A 55 12.86 -8.23 -0.17
C ILE A 55 14.25 -8.81 -0.37
N ASN A 56 14.94 -9.18 0.73
CA ASN A 56 16.24 -9.87 0.67
C ASN A 56 16.12 -11.27 0.05
N GLU A 57 15.13 -12.05 0.49
CA GLU A 57 14.88 -13.40 -0.03
C GLU A 57 14.56 -13.40 -1.53
N LEU A 58 13.69 -12.51 -1.98
CA LEU A 58 13.23 -12.45 -3.37
C LEU A 58 14.22 -11.72 -4.29
N ASN A 59 15.04 -10.84 -3.72
CA ASN A 59 15.90 -9.91 -4.46
C ASN A 59 15.13 -9.04 -5.48
N TYR A 60 13.85 -8.75 -5.22
CA TYR A 60 12.99 -7.92 -6.06
C TYR A 60 13.25 -6.43 -5.86
N ASP A 61 12.65 -5.59 -6.71
CA ASP A 61 12.75 -4.11 -6.64
C ASP A 61 12.05 -3.54 -5.42
N SER A 62 10.92 -4.14 -5.07
CA SER A 62 10.15 -3.78 -3.89
C SER A 62 9.34 -4.95 -3.35
N VAL A 63 8.90 -4.82 -2.10
CA VAL A 63 7.95 -5.73 -1.46
C VAL A 63 6.87 -4.91 -0.77
N ARG A 64 5.61 -5.26 -0.97
CA ARG A 64 4.46 -4.56 -0.43
C ARG A 64 3.66 -5.42 0.52
N SER A 65 3.16 -4.81 1.58
CA SER A 65 2.17 -5.46 2.43
C SER A 65 0.81 -5.49 1.73
N ILE A 66 0.13 -6.63 1.84
CA ILE A 66 -1.20 -6.84 1.26
C ILE A 66 -2.16 -7.44 2.29
N SER A 67 -3.45 -7.17 2.10
CA SER A 67 -4.55 -7.81 2.83
C SER A 67 -5.59 -8.34 1.83
N GLU A 68 -6.31 -9.38 2.21
CA GLU A 68 -7.45 -9.86 1.41
C GLU A 68 -8.53 -8.78 1.35
N VAL A 69 -9.12 -8.56 0.19
CA VAL A 69 -10.13 -7.50 0.01
C VAL A 69 -11.40 -7.81 0.80
N GLY A 70 -12.02 -6.77 1.37
CA GLY A 70 -13.32 -6.89 2.03
C GLY A 70 -14.47 -7.03 1.05
N TYR A 71 -14.37 -6.32 -0.07
CA TYR A 71 -15.32 -6.34 -1.18
C TYR A 71 -14.59 -6.70 -2.45
N SER A 72 -15.09 -7.70 -3.17
CA SER A 72 -14.46 -8.19 -4.38
C SER A 72 -14.55 -7.16 -5.52
N PRO A 73 -13.47 -6.91 -6.28
CA PRO A 73 -13.51 -6.06 -7.45
C PRO A 73 -14.42 -6.61 -8.57
N TYR A 74 -14.71 -7.90 -8.57
CA TYR A 74 -15.63 -8.51 -9.53
C TYR A 74 -17.08 -8.03 -9.39
N TRP A 75 -17.46 -7.49 -8.23
CA TRP A 75 -18.78 -6.90 -8.00
C TRP A 75 -18.81 -5.37 -8.17
N MET A 76 -17.66 -4.75 -8.42
CA MET A 76 -17.61 -3.30 -8.57
C MET A 76 -18.25 -2.88 -9.89
N LYS A 77 -18.98 -1.79 -9.83
CA LYS A 77 -19.68 -1.21 -10.98
C LYS A 77 -19.13 0.20 -11.26
N LYS A 78 -19.29 0.66 -12.48
CA LYS A 78 -19.04 2.06 -12.87
C LYS A 78 -20.26 2.64 -13.56
N ILE A 79 -20.48 3.93 -13.40
CA ILE A 79 -21.56 4.65 -14.06
C ILE A 79 -21.03 5.20 -15.37
N ILE A 80 -21.75 4.96 -16.45
CA ILE A 80 -21.48 5.53 -17.78
C ILE A 80 -22.70 6.25 -18.30
N LYS A 81 -22.48 7.28 -19.17
CA LYS A 81 -23.57 8.03 -19.85
C LYS A 81 -24.71 8.46 -18.91
N GLY A 82 -24.35 8.99 -17.74
CA GLY A 82 -25.29 9.59 -16.81
C GLY A 82 -25.89 8.62 -15.81
N GLU A 83 -26.61 7.59 -16.21
CA GLU A 83 -27.36 6.72 -15.29
C GLU A 83 -27.15 5.22 -15.53
N GLU A 84 -26.44 4.84 -16.57
CA GLU A 84 -26.21 3.42 -16.90
C GLU A 84 -25.13 2.83 -15.98
N LEU A 85 -25.48 1.76 -15.26
CA LEU A 85 -24.59 1.01 -14.38
C LEU A 85 -24.05 -0.22 -15.10
N VAL A 86 -22.73 -0.30 -15.25
CA VAL A 86 -22.05 -1.44 -15.88
C VAL A 86 -20.94 -2.00 -14.99
N ASP A 87 -20.50 -3.21 -15.28
CA ASP A 87 -19.39 -3.81 -14.57
C ASP A 87 -18.11 -2.95 -14.71
N PHE A 88 -17.37 -2.80 -13.58
CA PHE A 88 -16.09 -2.10 -13.62
C PHE A 88 -15.06 -2.87 -14.47
N MET A 89 -15.07 -4.18 -14.37
CA MET A 89 -14.25 -5.09 -15.16
C MET A 89 -15.11 -6.20 -15.75
N ASP A 90 -14.83 -6.58 -16.98
CA ASP A 90 -15.49 -7.73 -17.62
C ASP A 90 -15.04 -9.02 -16.97
N SER A 91 -15.99 -9.81 -16.46
CA SER A 91 -15.69 -11.04 -15.71
C SER A 91 -16.91 -11.95 -15.61
N GLU A 92 -16.69 -13.25 -15.73
CA GLU A 92 -17.72 -14.28 -15.46
C GLU A 92 -18.19 -14.33 -13.99
N TYR A 93 -17.43 -13.64 -13.09
CA TYR A 93 -17.71 -13.63 -11.64
C TYR A 93 -18.60 -12.47 -11.19
N SER A 94 -19.09 -11.61 -12.08
CA SER A 94 -19.87 -10.40 -11.72
C SER A 94 -21.17 -10.71 -10.98
N GLU A 95 -21.76 -11.89 -11.21
CA GLU A 95 -22.98 -12.38 -10.56
C GLU A 95 -22.73 -13.56 -9.59
N SER A 96 -21.47 -13.95 -9.39
CA SER A 96 -21.11 -15.11 -8.56
C SER A 96 -21.28 -14.83 -7.07
N ARG A 97 -21.52 -15.88 -6.28
CA ARG A 97 -21.56 -15.80 -4.82
C ARG A 97 -20.15 -15.58 -4.25
N ARG A 98 -20.05 -14.96 -3.07
CA ARG A 98 -18.78 -14.64 -2.42
C ARG A 98 -17.83 -15.84 -2.31
N GLN A 99 -18.33 -17.01 -1.98
CA GLN A 99 -17.53 -18.24 -1.82
C GLN A 99 -16.98 -18.81 -3.13
N GLU A 100 -17.53 -18.40 -4.28
CA GLU A 100 -17.11 -18.84 -5.61
C GLU A 100 -16.06 -17.91 -6.24
N LEU A 101 -15.88 -16.73 -5.64
CA LEU A 101 -14.96 -15.73 -6.17
C LEU A 101 -13.50 -16.13 -5.95
N PRO A 102 -12.62 -15.85 -6.92
CA PRO A 102 -11.19 -15.92 -6.70
C PRO A 102 -10.76 -14.99 -5.56
N LYS A 103 -9.76 -15.44 -4.78
CA LYS A 103 -9.15 -14.60 -3.76
C LYS A 103 -8.39 -13.45 -4.37
N VAL A 104 -8.73 -12.25 -3.98
CA VAL A 104 -8.08 -11.01 -4.43
C VAL A 104 -7.50 -10.26 -3.23
N TYR A 105 -6.39 -9.61 -3.46
CA TYR A 105 -5.66 -8.88 -2.43
C TYR A 105 -5.48 -7.42 -2.86
N GLN A 106 -5.50 -6.53 -1.87
CA GLN A 106 -5.15 -5.13 -2.07
C GLN A 106 -3.84 -4.80 -1.33
N ALA A 107 -3.04 -3.92 -1.89
CA ALA A 107 -1.98 -3.27 -1.14
C ALA A 107 -2.62 -2.40 -0.06
N ASN A 108 -2.29 -2.68 1.21
CA ASN A 108 -2.94 -2.02 2.34
C ASN A 108 -2.23 -0.75 2.83
N GLY A 109 -1.11 -0.39 2.20
CA GLY A 109 -0.37 0.83 2.55
C GLY A 109 0.36 0.78 3.89
N ALA A 110 0.32 -0.32 4.62
CA ALA A 110 0.92 -0.41 5.95
C ALA A 110 2.46 -0.40 5.89
N VAL A 111 3.05 -1.21 4.99
CA VAL A 111 4.50 -1.31 4.82
C VAL A 111 4.84 -1.55 3.36
N ASP A 112 5.58 -0.64 2.75
CA ASP A 112 6.23 -0.83 1.45
C ASP A 112 7.75 -0.77 1.66
N VAL A 113 8.50 -1.83 1.30
CA VAL A 113 9.97 -1.88 1.35
C VAL A 113 10.50 -1.80 -0.07
N ILE A 114 11.39 -0.85 -0.36
CA ILE A 114 11.80 -0.51 -1.72
C ILE A 114 13.32 -0.38 -1.74
N LYS A 115 13.98 -1.00 -2.72
CA LYS A 115 15.41 -0.77 -2.93
C LYS A 115 15.68 0.68 -3.31
N ILE A 116 16.68 1.28 -2.73
CA ILE A 116 17.10 2.66 -3.06
C ILE A 116 17.38 2.80 -4.56
N ASP A 117 18.00 1.80 -5.17
CA ASP A 117 18.29 1.77 -6.60
C ASP A 117 17.03 1.78 -7.49
N THR A 118 15.93 1.22 -7.02
CA THR A 118 14.65 1.28 -7.73
C THR A 118 14.19 2.74 -7.87
N ILE A 119 14.31 3.53 -6.82
CA ILE A 119 13.92 4.94 -6.83
C ILE A 119 14.94 5.77 -7.60
N LEU A 120 16.24 5.63 -7.31
CA LEU A 120 17.27 6.50 -7.88
C LEU A 120 17.62 6.17 -9.33
N LYS A 121 17.72 4.88 -9.69
CA LYS A 121 18.17 4.43 -11.02
C LYS A 121 17.00 4.13 -11.95
N LYS A 122 15.99 3.36 -11.49
CA LYS A 122 14.83 3.01 -12.31
C LYS A 122 13.79 4.13 -12.39
N LYS A 123 13.87 5.15 -11.54
CA LYS A 123 12.89 6.24 -11.45
C LYS A 123 11.46 5.73 -11.28
N SER A 124 11.31 4.66 -10.53
CA SER A 124 10.04 4.00 -10.26
C SER A 124 9.82 3.87 -8.76
N ARG A 125 8.57 4.03 -8.32
CA ARG A 125 8.21 3.81 -6.91
C ARG A 125 8.34 2.36 -6.50
N TYR A 126 8.02 1.41 -7.38
CA TYR A 126 7.98 -0.01 -7.05
C TYR A 126 8.87 -0.88 -7.93
N GLY A 127 9.33 -0.36 -9.09
CA GLY A 127 10.13 -1.12 -10.07
C GLY A 127 9.31 -2.10 -10.90
N ASP A 128 10.00 -3.07 -11.49
CA ASP A 128 9.42 -4.05 -12.41
C ASP A 128 9.01 -5.34 -11.69
N GLN A 129 9.78 -5.72 -10.65
CA GLN A 129 9.56 -6.92 -9.85
C GLN A 129 9.08 -6.55 -8.45
N VAL A 130 7.80 -6.77 -8.19
CA VAL A 130 7.14 -6.42 -6.94
C VAL A 130 6.73 -7.68 -6.18
N GLY A 131 7.35 -7.92 -5.04
CA GLY A 131 6.96 -8.99 -4.12
C GLY A 131 5.87 -8.55 -3.17
N TYR A 132 5.41 -9.49 -2.35
CA TYR A 132 4.40 -9.20 -1.33
C TYR A 132 4.60 -10.02 -0.07
N PHE A 133 4.01 -9.54 1.02
CA PHE A 133 3.72 -10.35 2.21
C PHE A 133 2.31 -10.02 2.74
N LYS A 134 1.65 -11.07 3.24
CA LYS A 134 0.27 -10.93 3.75
C LYS A 134 0.28 -10.43 5.18
N MET A 135 -0.57 -9.47 5.46
CA MET A 135 -0.87 -9.00 6.81
C MET A 135 -2.24 -9.51 7.29
N LYS A 136 -2.50 -9.37 8.60
CA LYS A 136 -3.80 -9.68 9.19
C LYS A 136 -4.89 -8.82 8.56
N GLU A 137 -6.12 -9.30 8.60
CA GLU A 137 -7.28 -8.62 8.03
C GLU A 137 -7.47 -7.18 8.55
N ILE A 138 -7.19 -6.95 9.83
CA ILE A 138 -7.29 -5.63 10.45
C ILE A 138 -6.37 -4.58 9.77
N ALA A 139 -5.26 -4.98 9.18
CA ALA A 139 -4.33 -4.08 8.49
C ALA A 139 -4.88 -3.52 7.16
N ARG A 140 -6.07 -3.94 6.72
CA ARG A 140 -6.76 -3.35 5.57
C ARG A 140 -7.43 -2.00 5.89
N VAL A 141 -7.59 -1.68 7.17
CA VAL A 141 -8.20 -0.42 7.61
C VAL A 141 -7.21 0.71 7.37
N ASP A 142 -7.56 1.58 6.45
CA ASP A 142 -6.83 2.81 6.11
C ASP A 142 -7.74 4.01 6.40
N ILE A 143 -7.20 5.10 6.92
CA ILE A 143 -7.98 6.25 7.38
C ILE A 143 -7.96 7.33 6.30
N ASP A 144 -8.98 7.34 5.46
CA ASP A 144 -9.21 8.36 4.44
C ASP A 144 -10.38 9.30 4.81
N THR A 145 -11.32 8.81 5.65
CA THR A 145 -12.51 9.54 6.03
C THR A 145 -12.71 9.55 7.56
N LYS A 146 -13.64 10.39 8.03
CA LYS A 146 -14.03 10.39 9.44
C LYS A 146 -14.60 9.03 9.88
N LEU A 147 -15.35 8.37 9.01
CA LEU A 147 -15.91 7.04 9.30
C LEU A 147 -14.78 6.01 9.48
N ASP A 148 -13.75 6.04 8.64
CA ASP A 148 -12.60 5.15 8.78
C ASP A 148 -11.87 5.38 10.11
N PHE A 149 -11.76 6.64 10.53
CA PHE A 149 -11.18 6.98 11.83
C PHE A 149 -11.98 6.39 12.99
N GLU A 150 -13.31 6.51 12.97
CA GLU A 150 -14.19 5.94 14.00
C GLU A 150 -14.08 4.40 14.05
N ILE A 151 -14.03 3.75 12.88
CA ILE A 151 -13.80 2.31 12.76
C ILE A 151 -12.42 1.93 13.33
N ALA A 152 -11.37 2.64 12.93
CA ALA A 152 -10.01 2.40 13.40
C ALA A 152 -9.90 2.60 14.91
N GLU A 153 -10.51 3.65 15.47
CA GLU A 153 -10.53 3.90 16.92
C GLU A 153 -11.22 2.77 17.69
N PHE A 154 -12.38 2.33 17.21
CA PHE A 154 -13.10 1.19 17.80
C PHE A 154 -12.26 -0.08 17.80
N LEU A 155 -11.65 -0.42 16.66
CA LEU A 155 -10.81 -1.60 16.53
C LEU A 155 -9.55 -1.51 17.39
N TYR A 156 -8.94 -0.33 17.46
CA TYR A 156 -7.77 -0.10 18.31
C TYR A 156 -8.09 -0.34 19.79
N LYS A 157 -9.18 0.27 20.29
CA LYS A 157 -9.64 0.07 21.67
C LYS A 157 -9.93 -1.40 21.96
N LYS A 158 -10.53 -2.13 21.02
CA LYS A 158 -10.88 -3.55 21.20
C LYS A 158 -9.67 -4.49 21.25
N HIS A 159 -8.61 -4.19 20.53
CA HIS A 159 -7.49 -5.13 20.35
C HIS A 159 -6.20 -4.73 21.06
N TYR A 160 -6.06 -3.49 21.53
CA TYR A 160 -4.82 -2.95 22.09
C TYR A 160 -4.99 -2.24 23.45
N LEU A 161 -6.22 -1.98 23.90
CA LEU A 161 -6.55 -1.47 25.23
C LEU A 161 -7.43 -2.45 26.00
#